data_92ec71ace3f20c037ff909c223349e59
#
_entry.id   92ec71ace3f20c037ff909c223349e59
#
_cell.length_a   1.000
_cell.length_b   1.000
_cell.length_c   1.000
_cell.angle_alpha   90.00
_cell.angle_beta   90.00
_cell.angle_gamma   90.00
#
_symmetry.space_group_name_H-M   'P 1'
#
loop_
_entity.id
_entity.type
_entity.pdbx_description
1 polymer ?
#
loop_
_entity_poly.entity_id
_entity_poly.type
_entity_poly.pdbx_seq_one_letter_code
_entity_poly.pdbx_strand_id
1 'polypeptide(L)'
;MTLDDLPERFQVILCDIWGCVHDGVHLYPGAAEQLAQWKGEGRTVILITNAPRTAEAVALQLDQLGLDRDVWDGIATGGDAGIEALRHCSRPVGFIGTAMDMAILEDKGVRITDDDSFTDLACAGLDECRRQASDYTAELERLAGRGVVMHCLNPDRVVIRGGRLEPCAGALADIYEGFGGLVEWYGKPFPAIYKHALHLGGDPAPDEILAIGDGLQTDLLGAARMGFAFVFVTGGIHGGEPFPKQFAAENGLGDWRPLMVVSSLG
;
A
#
# COMPACT_ATOMS: atom_id res chain seq x y z
N MET A 1 -12.83 -24.84 3.49
CA MET A 1 -11.87 -24.27 2.52
C MET A 1 -10.69 -23.79 3.33
N THR A 2 -9.50 -24.17 2.96
CA THR A 2 -8.22 -23.72 3.54
C THR A 2 -7.44 -22.96 2.46
N LEU A 3 -6.33 -22.33 2.81
CA LEU A 3 -5.46 -21.67 1.84
C LEU A 3 -4.82 -22.67 0.86
N ASP A 4 -4.70 -23.95 1.26
CA ASP A 4 -4.21 -25.04 0.41
C ASP A 4 -5.24 -25.49 -0.64
N ASP A 5 -6.53 -25.21 -0.41
CA ASP A 5 -7.64 -25.68 -1.26
C ASP A 5 -8.29 -24.54 -2.05
N LEU A 6 -7.52 -23.54 -2.47
CA LEU A 6 -8.05 -22.41 -3.23
C LEU A 6 -8.55 -22.87 -4.60
N PRO A 7 -9.75 -22.40 -5.04
CA PRO A 7 -10.25 -22.69 -6.38
C PRO A 7 -9.25 -22.37 -7.49
N GLU A 8 -9.16 -23.25 -8.49
CA GLU A 8 -8.25 -23.10 -9.64
C GLU A 8 -8.46 -21.81 -10.44
N ARG A 9 -9.67 -21.21 -10.37
CA ARG A 9 -9.94 -19.95 -11.06
C ARG A 9 -9.08 -18.80 -10.56
N PHE A 10 -8.60 -18.83 -9.32
CA PHE A 10 -7.71 -17.80 -8.80
C PHE A 10 -6.30 -18.02 -9.32
N GLN A 11 -6.00 -17.38 -10.43
CA GLN A 11 -4.70 -17.46 -11.10
C GLN A 11 -3.69 -16.45 -10.56
N VAL A 12 -4.18 -15.34 -10.01
CA VAL A 12 -3.34 -14.28 -9.45
C VAL A 12 -3.68 -14.04 -7.99
N ILE A 13 -2.64 -14.08 -7.13
CA ILE A 13 -2.72 -13.79 -5.71
C ILE A 13 -2.11 -12.40 -5.49
N LEU A 14 -2.89 -11.47 -4.95
CA LEU A 14 -2.39 -10.19 -4.46
C LEU A 14 -2.24 -10.29 -2.94
N CYS A 15 -1.02 -10.46 -2.45
CA CYS A 15 -0.77 -10.68 -1.02
C CYS A 15 -0.16 -9.44 -0.38
N ASP A 16 -0.81 -8.92 0.68
CA ASP A 16 -0.19 -7.91 1.53
C ASP A 16 1.09 -8.43 2.16
N ILE A 17 2.02 -7.51 2.43
CA ILE A 17 3.33 -7.84 3.00
C ILE A 17 3.31 -7.69 4.51
N TRP A 18 3.03 -6.48 5.01
CA TRP A 18 3.11 -6.14 6.42
C TRP A 18 1.88 -6.65 7.16
N GLY A 19 2.06 -7.48 8.16
CA GLY A 19 0.95 -8.12 8.87
C GLY A 19 0.52 -9.48 8.30
N CYS A 20 0.95 -9.79 7.06
CA CYS A 20 0.68 -11.08 6.42
C CYS A 20 1.95 -11.91 6.21
N VAL A 21 3.01 -11.32 5.65
CA VAL A 21 4.28 -11.99 5.37
C VAL A 21 5.30 -11.77 6.49
N HIS A 22 5.37 -10.56 7.05
CA HIS A 22 6.29 -10.22 8.14
C HIS A 22 5.73 -9.15 9.08
N ASP A 23 6.37 -9.03 10.27
CA ASP A 23 6.09 -8.01 11.28
C ASP A 23 7.07 -6.82 11.26
N GLY A 24 7.96 -6.78 10.25
CA GLY A 24 9.03 -5.80 10.10
C GLY A 24 10.38 -6.25 10.66
N VAL A 25 10.42 -7.34 11.42
CA VAL A 25 11.61 -7.91 12.05
C VAL A 25 11.78 -9.39 11.68
N HIS A 26 10.67 -10.14 11.59
CA HIS A 26 10.67 -11.56 11.29
C HIS A 26 9.57 -11.90 10.29
N LEU A 27 9.80 -12.91 9.47
CA LEU A 27 8.74 -13.55 8.69
C LEU A 27 7.75 -14.23 9.64
N TYR A 28 6.47 -14.18 9.30
CA TYR A 28 5.48 -15.00 10.01
C TYR A 28 5.67 -16.48 9.67
N PRO A 29 5.50 -17.39 10.65
CA PRO A 29 5.59 -18.82 10.41
C PRO A 29 4.66 -19.29 9.30
N GLY A 30 5.18 -20.07 8.36
CA GLY A 30 4.43 -20.61 7.23
C GLY A 30 4.17 -19.65 6.07
N ALA A 31 4.49 -18.36 6.20
CA ALA A 31 4.21 -17.38 5.15
C ALA A 31 5.03 -17.65 3.87
N ALA A 32 6.32 -17.93 4.01
CA ALA A 32 7.20 -18.25 2.88
C ALA A 32 6.78 -19.55 2.18
N GLU A 33 6.44 -20.57 2.96
CA GLU A 33 5.97 -21.87 2.48
C GLU A 33 4.66 -21.73 1.71
N GLN A 34 3.73 -20.90 2.20
CA GLN A 34 2.45 -20.68 1.52
C GLN A 34 2.62 -19.94 0.19
N LEU A 35 3.46 -18.90 0.15
CA LEU A 35 3.80 -18.21 -1.10
C LEU A 35 4.44 -19.19 -2.11
N ALA A 36 5.41 -19.99 -1.65
CA ALA A 36 6.08 -20.99 -2.47
C ALA A 36 5.10 -22.05 -3.00
N GLN A 37 4.13 -22.48 -2.19
CA GLN A 37 3.09 -23.41 -2.60
C GLN A 37 2.25 -22.84 -3.75
N TRP A 38 1.72 -21.62 -3.62
CA TRP A 38 0.94 -21.00 -4.70
C TRP A 38 1.74 -20.85 -5.99
N LYS A 39 3.02 -20.48 -5.88
CA LYS A 39 3.94 -20.47 -7.04
C LYS A 39 4.09 -21.86 -7.65
N GLY A 40 4.27 -22.90 -6.82
CA GLY A 40 4.38 -24.29 -7.25
C GLY A 40 3.11 -24.83 -7.93
N GLU A 41 1.94 -24.29 -7.58
CA GLU A 41 0.65 -24.56 -8.22
C GLU A 41 0.46 -23.81 -9.56
N GLY A 42 1.43 -22.98 -9.95
CA GLY A 42 1.39 -22.20 -11.19
C GLY A 42 0.64 -20.87 -11.08
N ARG A 43 0.33 -20.41 -9.88
CA ARG A 43 -0.29 -19.10 -9.66
C ARG A 43 0.75 -17.98 -9.74
N THR A 44 0.34 -16.84 -10.24
CA THR A 44 1.14 -15.61 -10.17
C THR A 44 0.95 -14.96 -8.79
N VAL A 45 2.04 -14.71 -8.07
CA VAL A 45 2.03 -14.10 -6.74
C VAL A 45 2.60 -12.69 -6.84
N ILE A 46 1.76 -11.69 -6.62
CA ILE A 46 2.14 -10.28 -6.54
C ILE A 46 2.01 -9.82 -5.09
N LEU A 47 3.11 -9.39 -4.51
CA LEU A 47 3.10 -8.75 -3.20
C LEU A 47 2.62 -7.30 -3.35
N ILE A 48 1.77 -6.82 -2.44
CA ILE A 48 1.18 -5.48 -2.52
C ILE A 48 1.33 -4.74 -1.18
N THR A 49 1.89 -3.52 -1.20
CA THR A 49 2.17 -2.77 0.02
C THR A 49 1.98 -1.26 -0.13
N ASN A 50 1.55 -0.60 0.95
CA ASN A 50 1.46 0.87 1.01
C ASN A 50 2.81 1.58 1.19
N ALA A 51 3.92 0.83 1.26
CA ALA A 51 5.24 1.42 1.40
C ALA A 51 5.48 2.52 0.35
N PRO A 52 5.96 3.72 0.74
CA PRO A 52 6.29 4.81 -0.19
C PRO A 52 7.62 4.57 -0.93
N ARG A 53 8.14 3.36 -0.88
CA ARG A 53 9.41 2.92 -1.45
C ARG A 53 9.18 2.17 -2.75
N THR A 54 10.26 2.04 -3.53
CA THR A 54 10.24 1.23 -4.75
C THR A 54 10.16 -0.27 -4.45
N ALA A 55 9.65 -1.05 -5.41
CA ALA A 55 9.61 -2.51 -5.32
C ALA A 55 11.00 -3.12 -5.03
N GLU A 56 12.07 -2.59 -5.62
CA GLU A 56 13.45 -3.06 -5.36
C GLU A 56 13.87 -2.81 -3.91
N ALA A 57 13.54 -1.64 -3.34
CA ALA A 57 13.85 -1.37 -1.93
C ALA A 57 13.08 -2.28 -0.97
N VAL A 58 11.83 -2.63 -1.31
CA VAL A 58 11.04 -3.60 -0.57
C VAL A 58 11.61 -5.01 -0.72
N ALA A 59 12.01 -5.41 -1.95
CA ALA A 59 12.64 -6.71 -2.21
C ALA A 59 13.93 -6.89 -1.39
N LEU A 60 14.78 -5.87 -1.32
CA LEU A 60 15.99 -5.91 -0.48
C LEU A 60 15.66 -6.07 1.02
N GLN A 61 14.57 -5.49 1.50
CA GLN A 61 14.12 -5.71 2.87
C GLN A 61 13.67 -7.16 3.08
N LEU A 62 12.91 -7.73 2.14
CA LEU A 62 12.45 -9.12 2.20
C LEU A 62 13.63 -10.11 2.15
N ASP A 63 14.65 -9.85 1.32
CA ASP A 63 15.91 -10.62 1.30
C ASP A 63 16.57 -10.64 2.69
N GLN A 64 16.64 -9.48 3.36
CA GLN A 64 17.24 -9.37 4.71
C GLN A 64 16.44 -10.12 5.77
N LEU A 65 15.12 -10.28 5.58
CA LEU A 65 14.26 -11.07 6.43
C LEU A 65 14.30 -12.56 6.10
N GLY A 66 14.97 -12.95 5.00
CA GLY A 66 15.13 -14.34 4.57
C GLY A 66 14.01 -14.87 3.69
N LEU A 67 13.22 -14.00 3.05
CA LEU A 67 12.24 -14.42 2.05
C LEU A 67 12.90 -14.57 0.68
N ASP A 68 12.87 -15.77 0.14
CA ASP A 68 13.41 -16.06 -1.20
C ASP A 68 12.64 -15.30 -2.29
N ARG A 69 13.37 -14.81 -3.30
CA ARG A 69 12.76 -14.10 -4.44
C ARG A 69 11.95 -15.02 -5.36
N ASP A 70 12.13 -16.31 -5.28
CA ASP A 70 11.45 -17.31 -6.11
C ASP A 70 9.98 -17.55 -5.68
N VAL A 71 9.58 -17.06 -4.49
CA VAL A 71 8.23 -17.30 -3.96
C VAL A 71 7.20 -16.23 -4.36
N TRP A 72 7.61 -15.22 -5.13
CA TRP A 72 6.74 -14.18 -5.70
C TRP A 72 7.20 -13.76 -7.11
N ASP A 73 6.31 -13.15 -7.89
CA ASP A 73 6.57 -12.71 -9.28
C ASP A 73 6.81 -11.22 -9.40
N GLY A 74 6.24 -10.42 -8.49
CA GLY A 74 6.37 -8.97 -8.50
C GLY A 74 5.95 -8.36 -7.19
N ILE A 75 6.30 -7.09 -7.02
CA ILE A 75 5.92 -6.26 -5.87
C ILE A 75 5.28 -4.98 -6.40
N ALA A 76 4.05 -4.70 -5.99
CA ALA A 76 3.37 -3.44 -6.23
C ALA A 76 3.42 -2.58 -4.98
N THR A 77 3.99 -1.37 -5.09
CA THR A 77 4.11 -0.43 -3.98
C THR A 77 3.32 0.85 -4.23
N GLY A 78 2.89 1.52 -3.16
CA GLY A 78 2.36 2.88 -3.25
C GLY A 78 3.38 3.85 -3.86
N GLY A 79 4.67 3.65 -3.52
CA GLY A 79 5.78 4.43 -4.06
C GLY A 79 5.89 4.33 -5.58
N ASP A 80 5.94 3.13 -6.15
CA ASP A 80 6.08 2.95 -7.60
C ASP A 80 4.85 3.48 -8.36
N ALA A 81 3.63 3.22 -7.84
CA ALA A 81 2.42 3.75 -8.44
C ALA A 81 2.40 5.29 -8.47
N GLY A 82 2.89 5.95 -7.41
CA GLY A 82 3.01 7.39 -7.36
C GLY A 82 4.17 7.95 -8.20
N ILE A 83 5.33 7.29 -8.20
CA ILE A 83 6.47 7.65 -9.04
C ILE A 83 6.08 7.67 -10.52
N GLU A 84 5.35 6.66 -10.98
CA GLU A 84 4.87 6.60 -12.37
C GLU A 84 4.00 7.81 -12.71
N ALA A 85 3.08 8.20 -11.84
CA ALA A 85 2.26 9.39 -12.04
C ALA A 85 3.09 10.69 -12.01
N LEU A 86 3.99 10.83 -11.02
CA LEU A 86 4.82 12.03 -10.84
C LEU A 86 5.79 12.27 -12.00
N ARG A 87 6.31 11.21 -12.62
CA ARG A 87 7.17 11.30 -13.82
C ARG A 87 6.46 11.96 -15.00
N HIS A 88 5.14 11.86 -15.07
CA HIS A 88 4.32 12.44 -16.13
C HIS A 88 3.89 13.88 -15.84
N CYS A 89 4.20 14.44 -14.67
CA CYS A 89 3.94 15.84 -14.37
C CYS A 89 4.72 16.74 -15.34
N SER A 90 4.04 17.71 -15.92
CA SER A 90 4.61 18.61 -16.95
C SER A 90 5.70 19.54 -16.38
N ARG A 91 5.63 19.83 -15.07
CA ARG A 91 6.56 20.70 -14.32
C ARG A 91 7.26 19.91 -13.23
N PRO A 92 8.40 20.42 -12.70
CA PRO A 92 8.95 19.91 -11.48
C PRO A 92 7.94 20.01 -10.32
N VAL A 93 7.97 19.05 -9.39
CA VAL A 93 7.03 18.93 -8.28
C VAL A 93 7.68 19.39 -6.98
N GLY A 94 6.89 19.94 -6.05
CA GLY A 94 7.32 20.15 -4.67
C GLY A 94 7.48 18.81 -3.96
N PHE A 95 8.11 18.81 -2.78
CA PHE A 95 8.35 17.57 -2.04
C PHE A 95 8.17 17.74 -0.53
N ILE A 96 7.52 16.76 0.10
CA ILE A 96 7.49 16.55 1.55
C ILE A 96 7.85 15.09 1.82
N GLY A 97 8.92 14.86 2.61
CA GLY A 97 9.42 13.54 2.95
C GLY A 97 10.85 13.63 3.46
N THR A 98 11.50 12.48 3.64
CA THR A 98 12.90 12.42 4.03
C THR A 98 13.85 12.71 2.86
N ALA A 99 15.09 13.11 3.17
CA ALA A 99 16.12 13.27 2.13
C ALA A 99 16.38 11.98 1.34
N MET A 100 16.21 10.82 1.98
CA MET A 100 16.32 9.52 1.31
C MET A 100 15.18 9.30 0.31
N ASP A 101 13.94 9.63 0.69
CA ASP A 101 12.79 9.49 -0.21
C ASP A 101 12.94 10.41 -1.42
N MET A 102 13.41 11.65 -1.21
CA MET A 102 13.69 12.59 -2.29
C MET A 102 14.71 12.02 -3.28
N ALA A 103 15.83 11.52 -2.80
CA ALA A 103 16.87 10.93 -3.65
C ALA A 103 16.36 9.73 -4.46
N ILE A 104 15.48 8.91 -3.89
CA ILE A 104 14.83 7.79 -4.59
C ILE A 104 13.93 8.30 -5.72
N LEU A 105 13.10 9.31 -5.46
CA LEU A 105 12.21 9.88 -6.48
C LEU A 105 13.03 10.47 -7.65
N GLU A 106 14.10 11.20 -7.35
CA GLU A 106 14.99 11.78 -8.36
C GLU A 106 15.70 10.71 -9.20
N ASP A 107 16.23 9.65 -8.56
CA ASP A 107 16.83 8.50 -9.25
C ASP A 107 15.86 7.83 -10.22
N LYS A 108 14.58 7.81 -9.87
CA LYS A 108 13.49 7.30 -10.71
C LYS A 108 12.97 8.30 -11.75
N GLY A 109 13.59 9.47 -11.87
CA GLY A 109 13.30 10.46 -12.90
C GLY A 109 12.16 11.43 -12.56
N VAL A 110 11.73 11.51 -11.31
CA VAL A 110 10.83 12.57 -10.83
C VAL A 110 11.65 13.86 -10.71
N ARG A 111 11.17 14.93 -11.31
CA ARG A 111 11.83 16.24 -11.25
C ARG A 111 11.33 16.99 -10.02
N ILE A 112 12.15 17.16 -9.01
CA ILE A 112 11.82 17.88 -7.77
C ILE A 112 12.31 19.32 -7.83
N THR A 113 11.62 20.23 -7.16
CA THR A 113 12.00 21.64 -7.02
C THR A 113 11.61 22.18 -5.65
N ASP A 114 12.40 23.10 -5.15
CA ASP A 114 12.13 23.96 -3.99
C ASP A 114 11.55 25.33 -4.39
N ASP A 115 11.46 25.60 -5.72
CA ASP A 115 10.77 26.79 -6.22
C ASP A 115 9.28 26.69 -5.93
N ASP A 116 8.77 27.65 -5.15
CA ASP A 116 7.37 27.69 -4.68
C ASP A 116 6.32 27.88 -5.80
N SER A 117 6.71 27.78 -7.08
CA SER A 117 5.80 27.86 -8.23
C SER A 117 5.22 26.54 -8.69
N PHE A 118 5.55 25.39 -8.04
CA PHE A 118 5.02 24.07 -8.40
C PHE A 118 3.50 24.00 -8.23
N THR A 119 2.86 23.13 -9.04
CA THR A 119 1.42 22.84 -9.02
C THR A 119 1.09 21.48 -8.46
N ASP A 120 2.10 20.62 -8.30
CA ASP A 120 2.01 19.26 -7.84
C ASP A 120 3.02 19.03 -6.70
N LEU A 121 2.61 18.33 -5.66
CA LEU A 121 3.40 18.05 -4.47
C LEU A 121 3.52 16.54 -4.25
N ALA A 122 4.73 16.00 -4.29
CA ALA A 122 4.98 14.62 -3.87
C ALA A 122 5.08 14.56 -2.34
N CYS A 123 4.19 13.80 -1.70
CA CYS A 123 4.18 13.57 -0.26
C CYS A 123 4.50 12.11 0.05
N ALA A 124 5.75 11.83 0.45
CA ALA A 124 6.23 10.49 0.81
C ALA A 124 6.06 10.20 2.32
N GLY A 125 5.97 11.23 3.14
CA GLY A 125 5.87 11.11 4.59
C GLY A 125 6.35 12.39 5.29
N LEU A 126 6.67 12.28 6.57
CA LEU A 126 7.25 13.38 7.33
C LEU A 126 8.77 13.44 7.10
N ASP A 127 9.36 14.62 7.23
CA ASP A 127 10.80 14.81 7.19
C ASP A 127 11.49 14.46 8.53
N GLU A 128 12.82 14.51 8.55
CA GLU A 128 13.61 14.15 9.73
C GLU A 128 13.47 15.16 10.89
N CYS A 129 13.06 16.40 10.60
CA CYS A 129 13.00 17.50 11.56
C CYS A 129 11.61 17.66 12.17
N ARG A 130 10.56 17.48 11.37
CA ARG A 130 9.16 17.63 11.74
C ARG A 130 8.52 16.26 11.93
N ARG A 131 8.29 15.87 13.18
CA ARG A 131 7.86 14.51 13.51
C ARG A 131 6.38 14.36 13.85
N GLN A 132 5.64 15.47 13.84
CA GLN A 132 4.20 15.49 14.07
C GLN A 132 3.50 16.04 12.83
N ALA A 133 2.38 15.43 12.46
CA ALA A 133 1.61 15.91 11.31
C ALA A 133 1.15 17.37 11.49
N SER A 134 0.90 17.79 12.73
CA SER A 134 0.56 19.18 13.08
C SER A 134 1.66 20.21 12.75
N ASP A 135 2.92 19.77 12.64
CA ASP A 135 4.04 20.68 12.31
C ASP A 135 3.96 21.20 10.86
N TYR A 136 3.15 20.55 10.03
CA TYR A 136 2.94 20.89 8.61
C TYR A 136 1.71 21.74 8.36
N THR A 137 0.86 21.99 9.38
CA THR A 137 -0.46 22.61 9.21
C THR A 137 -0.43 23.92 8.41
N ALA A 138 0.45 24.87 8.77
CA ALA A 138 0.55 26.16 8.09
C ALA A 138 1.03 26.05 6.63
N GLU A 139 1.95 25.12 6.35
CA GLU A 139 2.44 24.86 5.01
C GLU A 139 1.35 24.23 4.15
N LEU A 140 0.65 23.21 4.67
CA LEU A 140 -0.42 22.51 3.97
C LEU A 140 -1.61 23.45 3.68
N GLU A 141 -2.00 24.30 4.63
CA GLU A 141 -3.03 25.34 4.43
C GLU A 141 -2.66 26.30 3.28
N ARG A 142 -1.42 26.78 3.28
CA ARG A 142 -0.90 27.68 2.22
C ARG A 142 -0.91 26.98 0.85
N LEU A 143 -0.48 25.73 0.77
CA LEU A 143 -0.44 24.95 -0.47
C LEU A 143 -1.85 24.65 -0.99
N ALA A 144 -2.79 24.27 -0.10
CA ALA A 144 -4.20 24.07 -0.45
C ALA A 144 -4.83 25.36 -0.99
N GLY A 145 -4.56 26.51 -0.36
CA GLY A 145 -5.03 27.82 -0.82
C GLY A 145 -4.48 28.21 -2.21
N ARG A 146 -3.38 27.62 -2.64
CA ARG A 146 -2.81 27.77 -4.00
C ARG A 146 -3.40 26.80 -5.02
N GLY A 147 -4.18 25.81 -4.58
CA GLY A 147 -4.72 24.75 -5.45
C GLY A 147 -3.66 23.76 -5.93
N VAL A 148 -2.60 23.54 -5.16
CA VAL A 148 -1.59 22.51 -5.45
C VAL A 148 -2.24 21.12 -5.31
N VAL A 149 -1.95 20.18 -6.20
CA VAL A 149 -2.40 18.79 -6.08
C VAL A 149 -1.38 18.01 -5.26
N MET A 150 -1.79 17.40 -4.16
CA MET A 150 -0.92 16.53 -3.37
C MET A 150 -0.99 15.10 -3.92
N HIS A 151 0.16 14.51 -4.25
CA HIS A 151 0.33 13.10 -4.57
C HIS A 151 0.79 12.36 -3.30
N CYS A 152 -0.14 11.71 -2.61
CA CYS A 152 0.12 10.95 -1.37
C CYS A 152 0.62 9.55 -1.70
N LEU A 153 1.92 9.29 -1.48
CA LEU A 153 2.58 8.04 -1.85
C LEU A 153 2.37 6.91 -0.82
N ASN A 154 1.85 7.22 0.36
CA ASN A 154 1.51 6.26 1.41
C ASN A 154 0.21 6.66 2.11
N PRO A 155 -0.91 5.99 1.83
CA PRO A 155 -2.20 6.32 2.45
C PRO A 155 -2.31 6.00 3.94
N ASP A 156 -1.37 5.27 4.53
CA ASP A 156 -1.40 4.95 5.95
C ASP A 156 -1.30 6.23 6.79
N ARG A 157 -2.10 6.31 7.85
CA ARG A 157 -2.09 7.45 8.77
C ARG A 157 -0.97 7.33 9.78
N VAL A 158 -0.71 6.11 10.23
CA VAL A 158 0.33 5.78 11.20
C VAL A 158 0.94 4.42 10.87
N VAL A 159 2.17 4.23 11.30
CA VAL A 159 2.86 2.92 11.29
C VAL A 159 3.46 2.68 12.67
N ILE A 160 3.56 1.42 13.08
CA ILE A 160 4.29 1.02 14.28
C ILE A 160 5.72 0.68 13.89
N ARG A 161 6.68 1.45 14.40
CA ARG A 161 8.11 1.17 14.19
C ARG A 161 8.82 1.10 15.51
N GLY A 162 9.43 -0.04 15.84
CA GLY A 162 10.11 -0.24 17.12
C GLY A 162 9.20 0.02 18.33
N GLY A 163 7.92 -0.34 18.26
CA GLY A 163 6.93 -0.14 19.31
C GLY A 163 6.42 1.31 19.47
N ARG A 164 6.76 2.22 18.53
CA ARG A 164 6.27 3.60 18.51
C ARG A 164 5.36 3.83 17.32
N LEU A 165 4.27 4.57 17.56
CA LEU A 165 3.43 5.08 16.48
C LEU A 165 4.12 6.27 15.83
N GLU A 166 4.33 6.17 14.51
CA GLU A 166 4.88 7.24 13.68
C GLU A 166 3.84 7.64 12.64
N PRO A 167 3.54 8.95 12.48
CA PRO A 167 2.62 9.39 11.44
C PRO A 167 3.24 9.20 10.05
N CYS A 168 2.36 8.89 9.07
CA CYS A 168 2.72 8.70 7.67
C CYS A 168 2.13 9.80 6.78
N ALA A 169 2.38 9.73 5.46
CA ALA A 169 1.89 10.71 4.49
C ALA A 169 0.36 10.85 4.51
N GLY A 170 -0.39 9.77 4.76
CA GLY A 170 -1.84 9.82 4.87
C GLY A 170 -2.34 10.76 5.97
N ALA A 171 -1.60 10.91 7.08
CA ALA A 171 -1.95 11.88 8.12
C ALA A 171 -1.78 13.34 7.65
N LEU A 172 -0.80 13.62 6.78
CA LEU A 172 -0.62 14.93 6.15
C LEU A 172 -1.72 15.18 5.11
N ALA A 173 -2.08 14.16 4.35
CA ALA A 173 -3.12 14.23 3.33
C ALA A 173 -4.50 14.50 3.94
N ASP A 174 -4.85 13.90 5.10
CA ASP A 174 -6.09 14.19 5.82
C ASP A 174 -6.16 15.68 6.26
N ILE A 175 -5.05 16.24 6.75
CA ILE A 175 -4.96 17.67 7.09
C ILE A 175 -5.15 18.53 5.83
N TYR A 176 -4.52 18.12 4.73
CA TYR A 176 -4.57 18.83 3.45
C TYR A 176 -6.00 18.87 2.87
N GLU A 177 -6.71 17.72 2.87
CA GLU A 177 -8.13 17.65 2.49
C GLU A 177 -9.01 18.50 3.43
N GLY A 178 -8.67 18.57 4.72
CA GLY A 178 -9.36 19.43 5.70
C GLY A 178 -9.30 20.91 5.33
N PHE A 179 -8.29 21.37 4.59
CA PHE A 179 -8.19 22.71 4.02
C PHE A 179 -8.78 22.83 2.60
N GLY A 180 -9.44 21.79 2.11
CA GLY A 180 -10.02 21.74 0.76
C GLY A 180 -9.00 21.46 -0.32
N GLY A 181 -7.80 20.99 0.01
CA GLY A 181 -6.79 20.57 -0.94
C GLY A 181 -7.17 19.29 -1.67
N LEU A 182 -6.73 19.16 -2.92
CA LEU A 182 -6.93 17.94 -3.72
C LEU A 182 -5.81 16.95 -3.47
N VAL A 183 -6.16 15.69 -3.22
CA VAL A 183 -5.21 14.59 -3.00
C VAL A 183 -5.41 13.49 -4.01
N GLU A 184 -4.33 13.13 -4.69
CA GLU A 184 -4.22 11.90 -5.49
C GLU A 184 -3.53 10.83 -4.62
N TRP A 185 -4.23 9.71 -4.42
CA TRP A 185 -3.82 8.68 -3.48
C TRP A 185 -3.18 7.48 -4.18
N TYR A 186 -1.97 7.07 -3.75
CA TYR A 186 -1.21 5.94 -4.28
C TYR A 186 -0.96 4.90 -3.19
N GLY A 187 -1.80 3.89 -3.16
CA GLY A 187 -1.76 2.80 -2.18
C GLY A 187 -3.17 2.26 -1.92
N LYS A 188 -3.26 1.18 -1.13
CA LYS A 188 -4.54 0.59 -0.73
C LYS A 188 -5.30 1.55 0.20
N PRO A 189 -6.60 1.75 0.06
CA PRO A 189 -7.59 1.05 -0.79
C PRO A 189 -7.84 1.71 -2.15
N PHE A 190 -6.96 2.55 -2.66
CA PHE A 190 -7.19 3.34 -3.87
C PHE A 190 -6.83 2.58 -5.15
N PRO A 191 -7.54 2.83 -6.28
CA PRO A 191 -7.38 2.02 -7.50
C PRO A 191 -5.99 2.03 -8.14
N ALA A 192 -5.18 3.08 -7.91
CA ALA A 192 -3.89 3.23 -8.58
C ALA A 192 -2.95 2.05 -8.31
N ILE A 193 -2.80 1.64 -7.03
CA ILE A 193 -1.92 0.52 -6.68
C ILE A 193 -2.42 -0.81 -7.22
N TYR A 194 -3.75 -1.02 -7.25
CA TYR A 194 -4.32 -2.25 -7.81
C TYR A 194 -4.11 -2.34 -9.32
N LYS A 195 -4.29 -1.24 -10.06
CA LYS A 195 -3.98 -1.19 -11.50
C LYS A 195 -2.51 -1.52 -11.77
N HIS A 196 -1.60 -0.98 -10.94
CA HIS A 196 -0.18 -1.32 -11.03
C HIS A 196 0.06 -2.81 -10.74
N ALA A 197 -0.54 -3.36 -9.68
CA ALA A 197 -0.44 -4.79 -9.33
C ALA A 197 -1.02 -5.70 -10.44
N LEU A 198 -2.16 -5.32 -11.04
CA LEU A 198 -2.76 -6.07 -12.14
C LEU A 198 -1.83 -6.13 -13.36
N HIS A 199 -1.23 -4.98 -13.72
CA HIS A 199 -0.28 -4.94 -14.82
C HIS A 199 0.92 -5.87 -14.59
N LEU A 200 1.46 -5.93 -13.37
CA LEU A 200 2.50 -6.90 -13.00
C LEU A 200 2.01 -8.35 -13.09
N GLY A 201 0.73 -8.59 -12.82
CA GLY A 201 0.09 -9.91 -12.87
C GLY A 201 -0.39 -10.33 -14.26
N GLY A 202 -0.13 -9.55 -15.31
CA GLY A 202 -0.54 -9.87 -16.68
C GLY A 202 -1.99 -9.47 -17.01
N ASP A 203 -2.54 -8.50 -16.32
CA ASP A 203 -3.89 -7.94 -16.51
C ASP A 203 -5.02 -9.00 -16.43
N PRO A 204 -5.10 -9.82 -15.34
CA PRO A 204 -6.10 -10.86 -15.18
C PRO A 204 -7.51 -10.27 -15.03
N ALA A 205 -8.54 -11.09 -15.31
CA ALA A 205 -9.92 -10.71 -15.03
C ALA A 205 -10.18 -10.66 -13.49
N PRO A 206 -11.11 -9.81 -13.01
CA PRO A 206 -11.35 -9.65 -11.57
C PRO A 206 -11.72 -10.93 -10.82
N ASP A 207 -12.38 -11.88 -11.46
CA ASP A 207 -12.78 -13.19 -10.90
C ASP A 207 -11.64 -14.21 -10.84
N GLU A 208 -10.51 -13.93 -11.50
CA GLU A 208 -9.26 -14.70 -11.43
C GLU A 208 -8.35 -14.23 -10.28
N ILE A 209 -8.73 -13.16 -9.56
CA ILE A 209 -7.90 -12.54 -8.54
C ILE A 209 -8.38 -12.92 -7.15
N LEU A 210 -7.44 -13.31 -6.30
CA LEU A 210 -7.62 -13.40 -4.86
C LEU A 210 -6.69 -12.40 -4.17
N ALA A 211 -7.26 -11.44 -3.49
CA ALA A 211 -6.50 -10.53 -2.64
C ALA A 211 -6.47 -11.07 -1.19
N ILE A 212 -5.37 -10.85 -0.49
CA ILE A 212 -5.13 -11.33 0.87
C ILE A 212 -4.51 -10.20 1.67
N GLY A 213 -5.01 -9.93 2.87
CA GLY A 213 -4.49 -8.86 3.69
C GLY A 213 -5.09 -8.84 5.09
N ASP A 214 -4.50 -8.02 5.98
CA ASP A 214 -4.95 -7.85 7.36
C ASP A 214 -5.62 -6.48 7.61
N GLY A 215 -5.47 -5.52 6.69
CA GLY A 215 -6.02 -4.17 6.83
C GLY A 215 -7.48 -4.08 6.39
N LEU A 216 -8.39 -3.74 7.31
CA LEU A 216 -9.82 -3.55 7.00
C LEU A 216 -10.05 -2.38 6.04
N GLN A 217 -9.45 -1.22 6.32
CA GLN A 217 -9.64 0.02 5.55
C GLN A 217 -8.69 0.17 4.38
N THR A 218 -7.75 -0.73 4.23
CA THR A 218 -6.74 -0.77 3.16
C THR A 218 -6.99 -1.96 2.23
N ASP A 219 -6.59 -3.15 2.64
CA ASP A 219 -6.63 -4.37 1.83
C ASP A 219 -8.05 -4.78 1.48
N LEU A 220 -8.88 -4.97 2.51
CA LEU A 220 -10.23 -5.50 2.36
C LEU A 220 -11.12 -4.50 1.63
N LEU A 221 -11.12 -3.22 2.05
CA LEU A 221 -11.92 -2.19 1.40
C LEU A 221 -11.51 -2.00 -0.07
N GLY A 222 -10.20 -2.03 -0.34
CA GLY A 222 -9.69 -1.90 -1.69
C GLY A 222 -10.08 -3.08 -2.57
N ALA A 223 -9.88 -4.32 -2.11
CA ALA A 223 -10.28 -5.53 -2.83
C ALA A 223 -11.80 -5.55 -3.12
N ALA A 224 -12.61 -5.18 -2.13
CA ALA A 224 -14.07 -5.11 -2.29
C ALA A 224 -14.49 -4.08 -3.36
N ARG A 225 -13.86 -2.89 -3.36
CA ARG A 225 -14.12 -1.85 -4.37
C ARG A 225 -13.66 -2.24 -5.77
N MET A 226 -12.60 -3.04 -5.87
CA MET A 226 -12.11 -3.58 -7.14
C MET A 226 -12.89 -4.82 -7.62
N GLY A 227 -13.79 -5.37 -6.80
CA GLY A 227 -14.57 -6.57 -7.12
C GLY A 227 -13.79 -7.88 -6.99
N PHE A 228 -12.69 -7.88 -6.24
CA PHE A 228 -11.87 -9.07 -6.01
C PHE A 228 -12.42 -9.94 -4.88
N ALA A 229 -12.19 -11.25 -4.98
CA ALA A 229 -12.32 -12.14 -3.83
C ALA A 229 -11.22 -11.79 -2.81
N PHE A 230 -11.52 -11.98 -1.52
CA PHE A 230 -10.62 -11.56 -0.45
C PHE A 230 -10.50 -12.61 0.66
N VAL A 231 -9.29 -12.83 1.14
CA VAL A 231 -8.98 -13.55 2.38
C VAL A 231 -8.54 -12.54 3.43
N PHE A 232 -9.26 -12.50 4.55
CA PHE A 232 -8.92 -11.63 5.67
C PHE A 232 -8.02 -12.38 6.66
N VAL A 233 -6.83 -11.80 6.94
CA VAL A 233 -5.86 -12.32 7.92
C VAL A 233 -6.07 -11.56 9.23
N THR A 234 -6.43 -12.27 10.31
CA THR A 234 -6.72 -11.64 11.61
C THR A 234 -5.49 -11.50 12.51
N GLY A 235 -4.43 -12.28 12.27
CA GLY A 235 -3.23 -12.32 13.13
C GLY A 235 -2.28 -11.13 12.96
N GLY A 236 -2.49 -10.27 11.96
CA GLY A 236 -1.70 -9.05 11.73
C GLY A 236 -2.03 -7.93 12.73
N ILE A 237 -2.35 -6.74 12.21
CA ILE A 237 -2.61 -5.55 13.04
C ILE A 237 -3.84 -5.67 13.95
N HIS A 238 -4.75 -6.59 13.66
CA HIS A 238 -5.98 -6.81 14.44
C HIS A 238 -5.83 -7.78 15.63
N GLY A 239 -4.63 -8.37 15.83
CA GLY A 239 -4.34 -9.18 17.01
C GLY A 239 -5.28 -10.37 17.23
N GLY A 240 -5.85 -10.94 16.16
CA GLY A 240 -6.79 -12.08 16.22
C GLY A 240 -8.26 -11.69 16.42
N GLU A 241 -8.62 -10.41 16.35
CA GLU A 241 -10.02 -9.98 16.44
C GLU A 241 -10.84 -10.55 15.26
N PRO A 242 -12.09 -10.96 15.48
CA PRO A 242 -12.94 -11.49 14.44
C PRO A 242 -13.32 -10.42 13.43
N PHE A 243 -13.60 -10.83 12.19
CA PHE A 243 -14.07 -9.92 11.13
C PHE A 243 -15.34 -9.15 11.57
N PRO A 244 -15.35 -7.79 11.47
CA PRO A 244 -16.48 -6.98 11.90
C PRO A 244 -17.70 -7.20 11.00
N LYS A 245 -18.79 -7.74 11.57
CA LYS A 245 -20.02 -8.06 10.81
C LYS A 245 -20.67 -6.86 10.10
N GLN A 246 -20.45 -5.66 10.62
CA GLN A 246 -21.05 -4.42 10.11
C GLN A 246 -20.21 -3.75 9.03
N PHE A 247 -18.99 -4.23 8.78
CA PHE A 247 -18.02 -3.61 7.87
C PHE A 247 -18.60 -3.31 6.49
N ALA A 248 -19.29 -4.27 5.87
CA ALA A 248 -19.87 -4.08 4.53
C ALA A 248 -20.94 -2.98 4.52
N ALA A 249 -21.81 -2.96 5.52
CA ALA A 249 -22.86 -1.94 5.65
C ALA A 249 -22.28 -0.54 5.89
N GLU A 250 -21.29 -0.42 6.77
CA GLU A 250 -20.60 0.84 7.10
C GLU A 250 -19.83 1.43 5.91
N ASN A 251 -19.36 0.57 4.98
CA ASN A 251 -18.60 0.98 3.81
C ASN A 251 -19.42 0.96 2.50
N GLY A 252 -20.75 0.75 2.56
CA GLY A 252 -21.62 0.80 1.39
C GLY A 252 -21.41 -0.37 0.40
N LEU A 253 -20.89 -1.52 0.88
CA LEU A 253 -20.55 -2.67 0.06
C LEU A 253 -21.68 -3.71 -0.09
N GLY A 254 -22.91 -3.40 0.37
CA GLY A 254 -24.06 -4.32 0.31
C GLY A 254 -23.82 -5.60 1.10
N ASP A 255 -24.04 -6.75 0.46
CA ASP A 255 -23.89 -8.08 1.08
C ASP A 255 -22.47 -8.66 0.92
N TRP A 256 -21.49 -7.84 0.49
CA TRP A 256 -20.14 -8.30 0.28
C TRP A 256 -19.50 -8.81 1.60
N ARG A 257 -18.76 -9.89 1.48
CA ARG A 257 -18.00 -10.48 2.60
C ARG A 257 -16.71 -11.12 2.10
N PRO A 258 -15.68 -11.26 2.93
CA PRO A 258 -14.50 -12.02 2.55
C PRO A 258 -14.86 -13.48 2.23
N LEU A 259 -14.13 -14.05 1.28
CA LEU A 259 -14.23 -15.47 0.90
C LEU A 259 -13.87 -16.37 2.09
N MET A 260 -12.87 -15.92 2.86
CA MET A 260 -12.33 -16.66 4.00
C MET A 260 -11.77 -15.70 5.04
N VAL A 261 -11.74 -16.14 6.29
CA VAL A 261 -11.05 -15.48 7.41
C VAL A 261 -10.09 -16.50 8.00
N VAL A 262 -8.81 -16.14 8.10
CA VAL A 262 -7.73 -17.00 8.62
C VAL A 262 -6.94 -16.26 9.70
N SER A 263 -6.21 -17.00 10.53
CA SER A 263 -5.33 -16.39 11.54
C SER A 263 -3.99 -15.92 10.96
N SER A 264 -3.46 -16.64 9.98
CA SER A 264 -2.16 -16.42 9.36
C SER A 264 -2.16 -17.04 7.96
N LEU A 265 -1.06 -16.89 7.21
CA LEU A 265 -0.85 -17.58 5.94
C LEU A 265 -0.46 -19.06 6.14
N GLY A 266 0.19 -19.38 7.23
CA GLY A 266 0.61 -20.74 7.57
C GLY A 266 0.01 -21.24 8.88
#